data_57b0c752864ae31350ebca0e1a468359
#
_entry.id   57b0c752864ae31350ebca0e1a468359
#
_cell.length_a   1.000
_cell.length_b   1.000
_cell.length_c   1.000
_cell.angle_alpha   90.00
_cell.angle_beta   90.00
_cell.angle_gamma   90.00
#
_symmetry.space_group_name_H-M   'P 1'
#
loop_
_entity.id
_entity.type
_entity.pdbx_description
1 polymer ?
#
loop_
_entity_poly.entity_id
_entity_poly.type
_entity_poly.pdbx_seq_one_letter_code
_entity_poly.pdbx_strand_id
1 'polypeptide(L)'
;MRHVHLVGSVPLRNAREVFTTVSGVLGPRLKRIPDGETGERSDWITWLEPAFAENPALEKSDELFRVHATGTARIRYRLRSGKSLDDVRFDNLFYADVAEASYEEFAALKREGNLPKSCRFQIDLVPAHSVIWLFLQDDLHAPLDPVYNDALKREIDKIAE
;
A
#
# COMPACT_ATOMS: atom_id res chain seq x y z
N MET A 1 31.13 4.58 -5.55
CA MET A 1 29.94 5.17 -6.23
C MET A 1 28.85 5.37 -5.19
N ARG A 2 28.22 6.55 -5.11
CA ARG A 2 27.08 6.77 -4.21
C ARG A 2 25.83 6.14 -4.81
N HIS A 3 25.07 5.39 -4.01
CA HIS A 3 23.78 4.81 -4.41
C HIS A 3 22.64 5.74 -4.08
N VAL A 4 21.56 5.63 -4.87
CA VAL A 4 20.30 6.34 -4.64
C VAL A 4 19.27 5.32 -4.15
N HIS A 5 18.48 5.71 -3.17
CA HIS A 5 17.31 4.99 -2.66
C HIS A 5 16.07 5.87 -2.85
N LEU A 6 15.08 5.35 -3.53
CA LEU A 6 13.76 5.95 -3.66
C LEU A 6 12.83 5.35 -2.60
N VAL A 7 11.95 6.18 -2.06
CA VAL A 7 11.11 5.81 -0.90
C VAL A 7 9.65 5.72 -1.32
N GLY A 8 9.26 5.08 -2.37
CA GLY A 8 7.86 4.88 -2.71
C GLY A 8 7.37 5.77 -3.85
N SER A 9 6.45 6.67 -3.57
CA SER A 9 5.69 7.41 -4.60
C SER A 9 6.55 8.17 -5.61
N VAL A 10 6.24 7.97 -6.89
CA VAL A 10 6.84 8.70 -8.01
C VAL A 10 5.68 9.22 -8.89
N PRO A 11 5.58 10.53 -9.16
CA PRO A 11 4.41 11.12 -9.83
C PRO A 11 4.45 10.88 -11.35
N LEU A 12 4.39 9.63 -11.77
CA LEU A 12 4.30 9.18 -13.15
C LEU A 12 3.02 8.35 -13.35
N ARG A 13 2.69 8.01 -14.59
CA ARG A 13 1.38 7.43 -14.93
C ARG A 13 1.21 5.97 -14.50
N ASN A 14 2.28 5.19 -14.56
CA ASN A 14 2.26 3.76 -14.26
C ASN A 14 3.65 3.23 -13.90
N ALA A 15 3.72 2.02 -13.35
CA ALA A 15 4.95 1.38 -12.91
C ALA A 15 5.99 1.25 -14.03
N ARG A 16 5.58 0.89 -15.26
CA ARG A 16 6.49 0.78 -16.42
C ARG A 16 7.18 2.11 -16.71
N GLU A 17 6.44 3.23 -16.67
CA GLU A 17 7.01 4.56 -16.86
C GLU A 17 7.98 4.93 -15.75
N VAL A 18 7.66 4.58 -14.49
CA VAL A 18 8.56 4.76 -13.35
C VAL A 18 9.87 4.00 -13.58
N PHE A 19 9.78 2.71 -13.89
CA PHE A 19 10.96 1.88 -14.10
C PHE A 19 11.85 2.40 -15.22
N THR A 20 11.27 2.77 -16.36
CA THR A 20 12.04 3.24 -17.51
C THR A 20 12.67 4.61 -17.28
N THR A 21 11.88 5.56 -16.75
CA THR A 21 12.34 6.94 -16.50
C THR A 21 13.42 6.97 -15.42
N VAL A 22 13.15 6.35 -14.27
CA VAL A 22 14.09 6.35 -13.13
C VAL A 22 15.37 5.61 -13.47
N SER A 23 15.26 4.47 -14.17
CA SER A 23 16.43 3.72 -14.62
C SER A 23 17.24 4.50 -15.65
N GLY A 24 16.61 5.19 -16.57
CA GLY A 24 17.28 6.06 -17.56
C GLY A 24 18.10 7.18 -16.92
N VAL A 25 17.57 7.76 -15.83
CA VAL A 25 18.25 8.88 -15.13
C VAL A 25 19.32 8.40 -14.15
N LEU A 26 19.00 7.37 -13.35
CA LEU A 26 19.85 6.94 -12.24
C LEU A 26 20.76 5.76 -12.58
N GLY A 27 20.36 4.92 -13.54
CA GLY A 27 21.15 3.81 -14.09
C GLY A 27 21.85 2.96 -13.02
N PRO A 28 23.19 2.81 -13.11
CA PRO A 28 23.95 1.94 -12.21
C PRO A 28 23.94 2.37 -10.73
N ARG A 29 23.40 3.56 -10.41
CA ARG A 29 23.27 4.02 -9.02
C ARG A 29 22.08 3.37 -8.28
N LEU A 30 21.17 2.69 -9.03
CA LEU A 30 20.02 1.99 -8.46
C LEU A 30 20.42 0.60 -7.99
N LYS A 31 20.20 0.31 -6.72
CA LYS A 31 20.19 -1.05 -6.19
C LYS A 31 18.80 -1.68 -6.19
N ARG A 32 17.80 -0.85 -6.04
CA ARG A 32 16.37 -1.23 -6.05
C ARG A 32 15.55 -0.08 -6.61
N ILE A 33 14.35 -0.38 -7.11
CA ILE A 33 13.44 0.58 -7.68
C ILE A 33 12.00 0.23 -7.26
N PRO A 34 11.25 1.20 -6.70
CA PRO A 34 9.84 1.02 -6.40
C PRO A 34 8.99 1.12 -7.68
N ASP A 35 7.77 0.60 -7.63
CA ASP A 35 6.78 0.76 -8.69
C ASP A 35 6.19 2.19 -8.76
N GLY A 36 6.48 2.99 -7.74
CA GLY A 36 6.14 4.41 -7.68
C GLY A 36 4.74 4.69 -7.16
N GLU A 37 4.00 3.70 -6.67
CA GLU A 37 2.64 3.87 -6.14
C GLU A 37 1.74 4.67 -7.08
N THR A 38 1.73 4.29 -8.35
CA THR A 38 1.06 5.02 -9.43
C THR A 38 -0.43 4.69 -9.51
N GLY A 39 -1.18 5.49 -10.31
CA GLY A 39 -2.60 5.26 -10.54
C GLY A 39 -3.43 5.48 -9.27
N GLU A 40 -4.30 4.54 -8.94
CA GLU A 40 -5.16 4.59 -7.74
C GLU A 40 -4.35 4.64 -6.44
N ARG A 41 -3.13 4.11 -6.45
CA ARG A 41 -2.21 4.13 -5.29
C ARG A 41 -1.49 5.46 -5.10
N SER A 42 -1.65 6.43 -5.98
CA SER A 42 -1.01 7.75 -5.85
C SER A 42 -1.48 8.54 -4.61
N ASP A 43 -2.63 8.19 -4.06
CA ASP A 43 -3.11 8.66 -2.76
C ASP A 43 -2.85 7.59 -1.68
N TRP A 44 -1.62 7.33 -1.47
CA TRP A 44 -0.87 6.27 -0.75
C TRP A 44 -1.59 5.43 0.33
N ILE A 45 -2.64 5.92 0.99
CA ILE A 45 -3.45 5.16 1.97
C ILE A 45 -4.86 4.89 1.44
N THR A 46 -5.46 5.84 0.73
CA THR A 46 -6.92 5.83 0.47
C THR A 46 -7.38 4.72 -0.45
N TRP A 47 -6.50 4.20 -1.27
CA TRP A 47 -6.77 3.04 -2.11
C TRP A 47 -7.07 1.75 -1.30
N LEU A 48 -6.76 1.75 0.01
CA LEU A 48 -7.07 0.64 0.92
C LEU A 48 -8.51 0.71 1.48
N GLU A 49 -9.27 1.77 1.20
CA GLU A 49 -10.65 1.90 1.69
C GLU A 49 -11.52 0.67 1.42
N PRO A 50 -11.42 -0.03 0.26
CA PRO A 50 -12.23 -1.24 0.01
C PRO A 50 -12.08 -2.32 1.08
N ALA A 51 -10.89 -2.51 1.65
CA ALA A 51 -10.67 -3.49 2.73
C ALA A 51 -11.54 -3.21 3.98
N PHE A 52 -11.93 -1.96 4.18
CA PHE A 52 -12.82 -1.55 5.29
C PHE A 52 -14.28 -1.48 4.84
N ALA A 53 -14.53 -0.94 3.65
CA ALA A 53 -15.89 -0.76 3.12
C ALA A 53 -16.60 -2.09 2.85
N GLU A 54 -15.87 -3.09 2.40
CA GLU A 54 -16.39 -4.42 2.09
C GLU A 54 -16.37 -5.37 3.30
N ASN A 55 -15.80 -4.94 4.42
CA ASN A 55 -15.74 -5.75 5.63
C ASN A 55 -17.15 -5.91 6.24
N PRO A 56 -17.66 -7.16 6.35
CA PRO A 56 -19.03 -7.39 6.81
C PRO A 56 -19.28 -7.02 8.28
N ALA A 57 -18.22 -6.90 9.06
CA ALA A 57 -18.30 -6.52 10.48
C ALA A 57 -18.18 -5.00 10.70
N LEU A 58 -17.85 -4.23 9.67
CA LEU A 58 -17.69 -2.79 9.74
C LEU A 58 -18.80 -2.05 8.98
N GLU A 59 -19.06 -0.82 9.40
CA GLU A 59 -19.94 0.13 8.70
C GLU A 59 -19.40 1.55 8.82
N LYS A 60 -19.75 2.41 7.88
CA LYS A 60 -19.40 3.84 7.95
C LYS A 60 -20.03 4.47 9.19
N SER A 61 -19.22 5.21 9.95
CA SER A 61 -19.73 6.00 11.09
C SER A 61 -20.43 7.27 10.60
N ASP A 62 -21.17 7.91 11.51
CA ASP A 62 -21.80 9.22 11.23
C ASP A 62 -20.84 10.39 11.54
N GLU A 63 -19.63 10.10 12.07
CA GLU A 63 -18.66 11.10 12.47
C GLU A 63 -17.74 11.48 11.34
N LEU A 64 -17.59 12.78 11.12
CA LEU A 64 -16.65 13.33 10.17
C LEU A 64 -15.30 13.54 10.85
N PHE A 65 -14.32 12.73 10.48
CA PHE A 65 -12.94 12.89 10.91
C PHE A 65 -12.18 13.86 9.98
N ARG A 66 -11.44 14.81 10.56
CA ARG A 66 -10.58 15.73 9.80
C ARG A 66 -9.12 15.44 10.06
N VAL A 67 -8.39 15.16 8.97
CA VAL A 67 -6.94 15.04 9.02
C VAL A 67 -6.35 16.45 9.18
N HIS A 68 -5.82 16.76 10.34
CA HIS A 68 -5.34 18.12 10.68
C HIS A 68 -4.31 18.67 9.69
N ALA A 69 -3.40 17.81 9.20
CA ALA A 69 -2.33 18.22 8.31
C ALA A 69 -2.80 18.68 6.91
N THR A 70 -3.90 18.09 6.41
CA THR A 70 -4.39 18.35 5.05
C THR A 70 -5.74 19.04 5.02
N GLY A 71 -6.45 19.08 6.15
CA GLY A 71 -7.83 19.56 6.24
C GLY A 71 -8.86 18.64 5.57
N THR A 72 -8.42 17.51 5.01
CA THR A 72 -9.29 16.53 4.34
C THR A 72 -10.25 15.91 5.35
N ALA A 73 -11.54 15.90 5.01
CA ALA A 73 -12.57 15.27 5.81
C ALA A 73 -12.80 13.83 5.30
N ARG A 74 -12.89 12.88 6.22
CA ARG A 74 -13.16 11.47 5.92
C ARG A 74 -14.18 10.91 6.90
N ILE A 75 -14.95 9.92 6.44
CA ILE A 75 -15.81 9.11 7.29
C ILE A 75 -15.01 7.88 7.68
N ARG A 76 -14.92 7.63 9.00
CA ARG A 76 -14.30 6.43 9.55
C ARG A 76 -15.29 5.29 9.68
N TYR A 77 -14.77 4.11 9.90
CA TYR A 77 -15.55 2.90 10.11
C TYR A 77 -15.64 2.57 11.60
N ARG A 78 -16.79 2.03 12.00
CA ARG A 78 -17.10 1.50 13.33
C ARG A 78 -17.57 0.06 13.21
N LEU A 79 -17.68 -0.65 14.33
CA LEU A 79 -18.36 -1.95 14.33
C LEU A 79 -19.82 -1.79 13.93
N ARG A 80 -20.26 -2.67 13.05
CA ARG A 80 -21.66 -2.79 12.68
C ARG A 80 -22.49 -3.27 13.86
N SER A 81 -23.71 -2.80 13.99
CA SER A 81 -24.63 -3.23 15.03
C SER A 81 -24.77 -4.76 15.06
N GLY A 82 -24.63 -5.36 16.25
CA GLY A 82 -24.68 -6.81 16.45
C GLY A 82 -23.39 -7.57 16.09
N LYS A 83 -22.33 -6.87 15.71
CA LYS A 83 -21.00 -7.43 15.47
C LYS A 83 -20.05 -7.16 16.62
N SER A 84 -19.03 -7.99 16.76
CA SER A 84 -17.96 -7.90 17.77
C SER A 84 -16.59 -7.75 17.10
N LEU A 85 -15.57 -7.45 17.89
CA LEU A 85 -14.18 -7.42 17.42
C LEU A 85 -13.73 -8.75 16.80
N ASP A 86 -14.25 -9.86 17.32
CA ASP A 86 -13.93 -11.21 16.83
C ASP A 86 -14.52 -11.51 15.44
N ASP A 87 -15.48 -10.70 14.96
CA ASP A 87 -16.01 -10.81 13.61
C ASP A 87 -15.17 -10.09 12.56
N VAL A 88 -14.27 -9.18 12.97
CA VAL A 88 -13.47 -8.39 12.04
C VAL A 88 -12.34 -9.25 11.46
N ARG A 89 -12.28 -9.34 10.13
CA ARG A 89 -11.23 -10.02 9.37
C ARG A 89 -10.80 -9.16 8.20
N PHE A 90 -9.51 -9.11 7.93
CA PHE A 90 -8.95 -8.54 6.73
C PHE A 90 -8.38 -9.67 5.87
N ASP A 91 -9.17 -10.18 4.93
CA ASP A 91 -8.79 -11.33 4.11
C ASP A 91 -7.86 -10.94 2.97
N ASN A 92 -8.00 -9.72 2.44
CA ASN A 92 -7.15 -9.15 1.41
C ASN A 92 -6.87 -7.67 1.71
N LEU A 93 -5.61 -7.26 1.61
CA LEU A 93 -5.19 -5.87 1.67
C LEU A 93 -4.67 -5.38 0.31
N PHE A 94 -4.81 -6.19 -0.75
CA PHE A 94 -4.48 -5.89 -2.15
C PHE A 94 -2.99 -5.63 -2.44
N TYR A 95 -2.11 -5.68 -1.44
CA TYR A 95 -0.68 -5.42 -1.65
C TYR A 95 -0.01 -6.49 -2.52
N ALA A 96 -0.36 -7.76 -2.31
CA ALA A 96 0.21 -8.86 -3.07
C ALA A 96 -0.20 -8.77 -4.55
N ASP A 97 -1.48 -8.52 -4.84
CA ASP A 97 -2.00 -8.39 -6.20
C ASP A 97 -1.30 -7.27 -6.99
N VAL A 98 -1.11 -6.12 -6.31
CA VAL A 98 -0.42 -4.97 -6.91
C VAL A 98 1.07 -5.23 -7.09
N ALA A 99 1.71 -5.91 -6.11
CA ALA A 99 3.12 -6.25 -6.19
C ALA A 99 3.39 -7.21 -7.34
N GLU A 100 2.54 -8.22 -7.54
CA GLU A 100 2.64 -9.18 -8.64
C GLU A 100 2.55 -8.47 -9.98
N ALA A 101 1.52 -7.66 -10.21
CA ALA A 101 1.34 -6.91 -11.43
C ALA A 101 2.52 -5.98 -11.74
N SER A 102 3.03 -5.27 -10.72
CA SER A 102 4.19 -4.39 -10.87
C SER A 102 5.48 -5.19 -11.11
N TYR A 103 5.62 -6.35 -10.48
CA TYR A 103 6.78 -7.22 -10.65
C TYR A 103 6.86 -7.82 -12.06
N GLU A 104 5.73 -8.18 -12.67
CA GLU A 104 5.69 -8.65 -14.05
C GLU A 104 6.28 -7.61 -15.01
N GLU A 105 5.89 -6.35 -14.87
CA GLU A 105 6.43 -5.23 -15.66
C GLU A 105 7.93 -5.04 -15.39
N PHE A 106 8.36 -5.07 -14.13
CA PHE A 106 9.76 -4.99 -13.76
C PHE A 106 10.59 -6.14 -14.38
N ALA A 107 10.10 -7.37 -14.29
CA ALA A 107 10.77 -8.55 -14.82
C ALA A 107 10.86 -8.50 -16.35
N ALA A 108 9.81 -8.04 -17.03
CA ALA A 108 9.82 -7.84 -18.47
C ALA A 108 10.90 -6.84 -18.90
N LEU A 109 10.92 -5.66 -18.30
CA LEU A 109 11.91 -4.62 -18.59
C LEU A 109 13.35 -5.09 -18.28
N LYS A 110 13.53 -5.91 -17.26
CA LYS A 110 14.82 -6.49 -16.92
C LYS A 110 15.29 -7.50 -17.96
N ARG A 111 14.38 -8.33 -18.49
CA ARG A 111 14.69 -9.25 -19.62
C ARG A 111 15.03 -8.50 -20.91
N GLU A 112 14.35 -7.38 -21.18
CA GLU A 112 14.59 -6.49 -22.32
C GLU A 112 15.93 -5.73 -22.22
N GLY A 113 16.60 -5.76 -21.05
CA GLY A 113 17.84 -5.03 -20.81
C GLY A 113 17.64 -3.54 -20.47
N ASN A 114 16.41 -3.11 -20.24
CA ASN A 114 16.03 -1.73 -19.91
C ASN A 114 16.32 -1.38 -18.43
N LEU A 115 16.60 -2.37 -17.59
CA LEU A 115 16.96 -2.21 -16.20
C LEU A 115 18.33 -2.80 -15.92
N PRO A 116 19.14 -2.21 -15.00
CA PRO A 116 20.41 -2.81 -14.58
C PRO A 116 20.18 -4.24 -14.03
N LYS A 117 21.03 -5.19 -14.43
CA LYS A 117 20.92 -6.59 -13.99
C LYS A 117 20.91 -6.75 -12.46
N SER A 118 21.66 -5.89 -11.77
CA SER A 118 21.76 -5.87 -10.30
C SER A 118 20.58 -5.17 -9.61
N CYS A 119 19.73 -4.46 -10.34
CA CYS A 119 18.59 -3.76 -9.77
C CYS A 119 17.55 -4.77 -9.26
N ARG A 120 17.03 -4.54 -8.07
CA ARG A 120 15.96 -5.32 -7.46
C ARG A 120 14.66 -4.54 -7.46
N PHE A 121 13.55 -5.24 -7.50
CA PHE A 121 12.23 -4.68 -7.28
C PHE A 121 12.07 -4.27 -5.80
N GLN A 122 11.32 -3.20 -5.57
CA GLN A 122 10.93 -2.73 -4.25
C GLN A 122 9.43 -2.54 -4.24
N ILE A 123 8.77 -3.05 -3.23
CA ILE A 123 7.39 -2.71 -2.89
C ILE A 123 7.38 -1.96 -1.58
N ASP A 124 6.53 -0.96 -1.49
CA ASP A 124 6.36 -0.12 -0.30
C ASP A 124 4.97 -0.42 0.31
N LEU A 125 4.96 -0.64 1.62
CA LEU A 125 3.77 -0.98 2.39
C LEU A 125 3.50 0.09 3.42
N VAL A 126 2.23 0.47 3.57
CA VAL A 126 1.82 1.42 4.59
C VAL A 126 1.84 0.75 5.97
N PRO A 127 2.43 1.35 7.00
CA PRO A 127 2.39 0.80 8.35
C PRO A 127 0.94 0.65 8.85
N ALA A 128 0.63 -0.48 9.49
CA ALA A 128 -0.69 -0.80 10.00
C ALA A 128 -1.31 0.34 10.82
N HIS A 129 -0.52 0.92 11.72
CA HIS A 129 -0.96 2.04 12.55
C HIS A 129 -1.52 3.22 11.72
N SER A 130 -0.87 3.58 10.61
CA SER A 130 -1.32 4.71 9.78
C SER A 130 -2.65 4.42 9.08
N VAL A 131 -2.85 3.18 8.65
CA VAL A 131 -4.09 2.74 8.00
C VAL A 131 -5.23 2.70 8.99
N ILE A 132 -5.02 2.04 10.14
CA ILE A 132 -6.02 1.93 11.21
C ILE A 132 -6.45 3.32 11.70
N TRP A 133 -5.48 4.20 11.97
CA TRP A 133 -5.75 5.58 12.40
C TRP A 133 -6.62 6.35 11.40
N LEU A 134 -6.41 6.14 10.10
CA LEU A 134 -7.16 6.84 9.08
C LEU A 134 -8.60 6.32 8.92
N PHE A 135 -8.77 5.01 8.99
CA PHE A 135 -10.04 4.37 8.61
C PHE A 135 -10.94 3.96 9.78
N LEU A 136 -10.40 3.73 10.98
CA LEU A 136 -11.20 3.27 12.11
C LEU A 136 -11.45 4.36 13.15
N GLN A 137 -12.54 4.26 13.90
CA GLN A 137 -12.76 5.05 15.10
C GLN A 137 -11.73 4.72 16.17
N ASP A 138 -11.45 5.66 17.08
CA ASP A 138 -10.31 5.59 18.00
C ASP A 138 -10.38 4.39 18.95
N ASP A 139 -11.57 3.98 19.36
CA ASP A 139 -11.81 2.82 20.23
C ASP A 139 -11.46 1.48 19.58
N LEU A 140 -11.41 1.44 18.24
CA LEU A 140 -11.04 0.24 17.47
C LEU A 140 -9.54 0.15 17.17
N HIS A 141 -8.75 1.19 17.41
CA HIS A 141 -7.33 1.20 17.04
C HIS A 141 -6.55 0.09 17.77
N ALA A 142 -6.55 0.12 19.10
CA ALA A 142 -5.77 -0.83 19.88
C ALA A 142 -6.22 -2.30 19.71
N PRO A 143 -7.54 -2.61 19.71
CA PRO A 143 -7.95 -4.00 19.53
C PRO A 143 -7.77 -4.54 18.11
N LEU A 144 -7.83 -3.72 17.06
CA LEU A 144 -7.71 -4.17 15.67
C LEU A 144 -6.28 -4.05 15.10
N ASP A 145 -5.36 -3.37 15.79
CA ASP A 145 -3.96 -3.31 15.36
C ASP A 145 -3.32 -4.69 15.14
N PRO A 146 -3.43 -5.66 16.06
CA PRO A 146 -2.89 -7.00 15.82
C PRO A 146 -3.60 -7.73 14.68
N VAL A 147 -4.91 -7.55 14.50
CA VAL A 147 -5.68 -8.20 13.43
C VAL A 147 -5.24 -7.71 12.05
N TYR A 148 -5.04 -6.40 11.93
CA TYR A 148 -4.54 -5.79 10.68
C TYR A 148 -3.08 -6.15 10.43
N ASN A 149 -2.22 -6.14 11.45
CA ASN A 149 -0.83 -6.54 11.32
C ASN A 149 -0.67 -7.99 10.86
N ASP A 150 -1.51 -8.91 11.33
CA ASP A 150 -1.50 -10.30 10.88
C ASP A 150 -1.96 -10.43 9.41
N ALA A 151 -2.92 -9.61 8.98
CA ALA A 151 -3.28 -9.51 7.57
C ALA A 151 -2.11 -8.97 6.73
N LEU A 152 -1.45 -7.92 7.19
CA LEU A 152 -0.29 -7.34 6.50
C LEU A 152 0.88 -8.33 6.38
N LYS A 153 1.13 -9.15 7.41
CA LYS A 153 2.11 -10.24 7.34
C LYS A 153 1.77 -11.26 6.27
N ARG A 154 0.48 -11.66 6.15
CA ARG A 154 0.05 -12.57 5.09
C ARG A 154 0.28 -11.99 3.69
N GLU A 155 0.08 -10.68 3.50
CA GLU A 155 0.41 -10.03 2.23
C GLU A 155 1.93 -10.07 1.95
N ILE A 156 2.76 -9.80 2.98
CA ILE A 156 4.22 -9.88 2.86
C ILE A 156 4.67 -11.29 2.47
N ASP A 157 4.09 -12.31 3.10
CA ASP A 157 4.42 -13.72 2.79
C ASP A 157 4.09 -14.05 1.33
N LYS A 158 2.90 -13.66 0.84
CA LYS A 158 2.52 -13.83 -0.58
C LYS A 158 3.47 -13.09 -1.54
N ILE A 159 3.92 -11.88 -1.19
CA ILE A 159 4.85 -11.09 -2.01
C ILE A 159 6.24 -11.77 -2.07
N ALA A 160 6.61 -12.50 -1.04
CA ALA A 160 7.92 -13.15 -0.95
C ALA A 160 8.01 -14.50 -1.70
N GLU A 161 6.87 -15.11 -2.06
CA GLU A 161 6.78 -16.34 -2.85
C GLU A 161 7.11 -16.10 -4.33
#